data_a59519bb1e2b423e9b8afce9384f2644
#
_entry.id   a59519bb1e2b423e9b8afce9384f2644
#
_cell.length_a   1.000
_cell.length_b   1.000
_cell.length_c   1.000
_cell.angle_alpha   90.00
_cell.angle_beta   90.00
_cell.angle_gamma   90.00
#
_symmetry.space_group_name_H-M   'P 1'
#
loop_
_entity.id
_entity.type
_entity.pdbx_description
1 polymer ?
#
loop_
_entity_poly.entity_id
_entity_poly.type
_entity_poly.pdbx_seq_one_letter_code
_entity_poly.pdbx_strand_id
1 'polypeptide(L)'
;MTPPAWWGRPRLPETWFPEARIMKLGLTLPSFVDDPAIPLAVATAADEAGLDGIFVYDHLFRRAADGTRRPALESVALLGAVAAATTRIAVGALVFRAWSRPPQSLASAVATLSRIAPGRVIAAIGAGDSESREENETFGLGFGTMTERVDRLTAGVRAARDRGARVWVGGQARAVRQVAAREADGWNSWGTDPASFSIQASAVRAECVRASFECTWGGLVVLGEDDASARTKAERLGASAGTIIGGPDAIARALDEYGRAGADWAILAPVDSRDPENAFRLGREVKDQLATA
;
A
#
# COMPACT_ATOMS: atom_id res chain seq x y z
N MET A 1 39.70 -42.38 -19.10
CA MET A 1 39.01 -41.62 -20.15
C MET A 1 38.76 -40.21 -19.66
N THR A 2 39.51 -39.24 -20.15
CA THR A 2 39.31 -37.80 -19.83
C THR A 2 38.15 -37.27 -20.62
N PRO A 3 37.24 -36.48 -20.04
CA PRO A 3 36.10 -35.93 -20.79
C PRO A 3 36.58 -34.89 -21.79
N PRO A 4 35.88 -34.78 -22.96
CA PRO A 4 36.30 -33.92 -24.04
C PRO A 4 36.19 -32.43 -23.70
N ALA A 5 37.11 -31.62 -24.22
CA ALA A 5 37.36 -30.21 -23.88
C ALA A 5 36.26 -29.23 -24.29
N TRP A 6 35.12 -29.65 -24.82
CA TRP A 6 33.99 -28.79 -25.20
C TRP A 6 32.86 -28.75 -24.17
N TRP A 7 33.00 -29.38 -22.99
CA TRP A 7 32.13 -29.24 -21.86
C TRP A 7 32.57 -28.08 -20.95
N GLY A 8 32.77 -26.90 -21.54
CA GLY A 8 32.88 -25.67 -20.78
C GLY A 8 31.54 -25.40 -20.06
N ARG A 9 31.57 -25.34 -18.72
CA ARG A 9 30.40 -24.83 -17.96
C ARG A 9 30.04 -23.48 -18.54
N PRO A 10 28.76 -23.24 -18.95
CA PRO A 10 28.36 -21.90 -19.32
C PRO A 10 28.63 -20.99 -18.13
N ARG A 11 29.46 -19.96 -18.28
CA ARG A 11 29.56 -18.87 -17.34
C ARG A 11 28.21 -18.16 -17.39
N LEU A 12 27.42 -18.27 -16.32
CA LEU A 12 26.25 -17.42 -16.14
C LEU A 12 26.75 -15.97 -16.19
N PRO A 13 26.09 -15.07 -16.92
CA PRO A 13 26.48 -13.66 -16.94
C PRO A 13 26.42 -13.12 -15.50
N GLU A 14 27.43 -12.36 -15.09
CA GLU A 14 27.56 -11.70 -13.76
C GLU A 14 26.42 -10.70 -13.44
N THR A 15 25.51 -10.48 -14.39
CA THR A 15 24.36 -9.56 -14.29
C THR A 15 23.07 -10.19 -13.74
N TRP A 16 23.12 -11.40 -13.16
CA TRP A 16 21.92 -12.09 -12.66
C TRP A 16 21.59 -11.80 -11.17
N PHE A 17 22.36 -10.97 -10.51
CA PHE A 17 21.96 -10.39 -9.24
C PHE A 17 21.39 -8.99 -9.56
N PRO A 18 20.05 -8.77 -9.53
CA PRO A 18 19.55 -7.41 -9.56
C PRO A 18 20.22 -6.67 -8.39
N GLU A 19 20.76 -5.46 -8.66
CA GLU A 19 21.20 -4.55 -7.60
C GLU A 19 20.15 -4.59 -6.48
N ALA A 20 20.60 -4.74 -5.23
CA ALA A 20 19.72 -4.85 -4.07
C ALA A 20 18.74 -3.67 -4.11
N ARG A 21 17.51 -3.94 -4.48
CA ARG A 21 16.48 -2.91 -4.64
C ARG A 21 16.07 -2.49 -3.24
N ILE A 22 16.47 -1.31 -2.82
CA ILE A 22 16.05 -0.75 -1.54
C ILE A 22 14.52 -0.68 -1.54
N MET A 23 13.91 -1.41 -0.61
CA MET A 23 12.45 -1.42 -0.46
C MET A 23 11.98 -0.03 -0.01
N LYS A 24 10.98 0.50 -0.71
CA LYS A 24 10.36 1.79 -0.37
C LYS A 24 9.42 1.63 0.82
N LEU A 25 9.37 2.66 1.67
CA LEU A 25 8.55 2.66 2.86
C LEU A 25 7.43 3.71 2.76
N GLY A 26 6.19 3.26 2.87
CA GLY A 26 5.00 4.10 2.89
C GLY A 26 4.22 4.02 4.20
N LEU A 27 3.31 4.96 4.39
CA LEU A 27 2.45 5.09 5.56
C LEU A 27 1.00 5.30 5.15
N THR A 28 0.04 4.70 5.88
CA THR A 28 -1.37 5.08 5.76
C THR A 28 -1.71 6.21 6.73
N LEU A 29 -2.49 7.18 6.25
CA LEU A 29 -2.94 8.32 7.05
C LEU A 29 -4.19 7.99 7.86
N PRO A 30 -4.40 8.62 9.04
CA PRO A 30 -5.62 8.51 9.82
C PRO A 30 -6.80 9.12 9.04
N SER A 31 -7.69 8.28 8.53
CA SER A 31 -8.87 8.72 7.75
C SER A 31 -10.14 8.78 8.61
N PHE A 32 -10.19 8.08 9.75
CA PHE A 32 -11.37 7.99 10.64
C PHE A 32 -11.25 8.98 11.80
N VAL A 33 -11.18 10.25 11.46
CA VAL A 33 -11.04 11.38 12.38
C VAL A 33 -11.96 12.52 11.95
N ASP A 34 -12.38 13.36 12.89
CA ASP A 34 -13.24 14.49 12.60
C ASP A 34 -12.42 15.72 12.18
N ASP A 35 -11.19 15.85 12.70
CA ASP A 35 -10.31 16.97 12.41
C ASP A 35 -9.34 16.66 11.27
N PRO A 36 -9.46 17.32 10.11
CA PRO A 36 -8.55 17.12 8.98
C PRO A 36 -7.12 17.61 9.23
N ALA A 37 -6.87 18.42 10.27
CA ALA A 37 -5.52 18.82 10.64
C ALA A 37 -4.66 17.63 11.09
N ILE A 38 -5.27 16.58 11.67
CA ILE A 38 -4.56 15.38 12.14
C ILE A 38 -3.86 14.66 10.98
N PRO A 39 -4.56 14.18 9.93
CA PRO A 39 -3.87 13.52 8.81
C PRO A 39 -2.92 14.46 8.06
N LEU A 40 -3.16 15.77 8.01
CA LEU A 40 -2.23 16.73 7.41
C LEU A 40 -0.92 16.83 8.20
N ALA A 41 -0.98 16.86 9.53
CA ALA A 41 0.21 16.86 10.37
C ALA A 41 1.04 15.59 10.19
N VAL A 42 0.39 14.41 10.14
CA VAL A 42 1.06 13.12 9.88
C VAL A 42 1.68 13.12 8.47
N ALA A 43 0.98 13.65 7.47
CA ALA A 43 1.48 13.72 6.09
C ALA A 43 2.73 14.62 5.97
N THR A 44 2.72 15.77 6.63
CA THR A 44 3.87 16.69 6.66
C THR A 44 5.06 16.05 7.37
N ALA A 45 4.84 15.43 8.53
CA ALA A 45 5.89 14.70 9.25
C ALA A 45 6.49 13.56 8.40
N ALA A 46 5.67 12.82 7.67
CA ALA A 46 6.12 11.76 6.77
C ALA A 46 6.98 12.28 5.60
N ASP A 47 6.59 13.41 5.00
CA ASP A 47 7.38 14.07 3.94
C ASP A 47 8.71 14.58 4.46
N GLU A 48 8.74 15.24 5.62
CA GLU A 48 9.95 15.76 6.28
C GLU A 48 10.87 14.62 6.77
N ALA A 49 10.31 13.53 7.25
CA ALA A 49 11.07 12.37 7.71
C ALA A 49 11.66 11.52 6.58
N GLY A 50 11.30 11.78 5.33
CA GLY A 50 11.89 11.07 4.20
C GLY A 50 11.17 9.78 3.79
N LEU A 51 9.94 9.53 4.23
CA LEU A 51 9.15 8.40 3.71
C LEU A 51 8.91 8.55 2.20
N ASP A 52 8.64 7.41 1.54
CA ASP A 52 8.49 7.36 0.08
C ASP A 52 7.05 7.59 -0.37
N GLY A 53 6.06 7.26 0.48
CA GLY A 53 4.65 7.41 0.13
C GLY A 53 3.71 7.51 1.32
N ILE A 54 2.59 8.18 1.11
CA ILE A 54 1.46 8.26 2.06
C ILE A 54 0.16 7.94 1.35
N PHE A 55 -0.69 7.20 2.04
CA PHE A 55 -1.91 6.65 1.46
C PHE A 55 -3.10 6.88 2.37
N VAL A 56 -4.24 7.24 1.80
CA VAL A 56 -5.52 7.33 2.52
C VAL A 56 -6.37 6.10 2.27
N TYR A 57 -7.30 5.82 3.17
CA TYR A 57 -8.35 4.84 2.95
C TYR A 57 -9.54 5.48 2.21
N ASP A 58 -10.18 4.73 1.31
CA ASP A 58 -11.41 5.15 0.63
C ASP A 58 -12.63 4.46 1.25
N HIS A 59 -12.77 4.63 2.57
CA HIS A 59 -13.92 4.18 3.34
C HIS A 59 -14.90 5.35 3.59
N LEU A 60 -16.16 5.01 3.88
CA LEU A 60 -17.19 5.98 4.23
C LEU A 60 -17.37 6.09 5.75
N PHE A 61 -17.13 4.99 6.46
CA PHE A 61 -17.07 4.92 7.91
C PHE A 61 -16.32 3.66 8.36
N ARG A 62 -16.01 3.58 9.64
CA ARG A 62 -15.52 2.39 10.32
C ARG A 62 -16.40 2.09 11.52
N ARG A 63 -16.72 0.80 11.76
CA ARG A 63 -17.33 0.40 13.04
C ARG A 63 -16.27 0.40 14.14
N ALA A 64 -16.57 1.08 15.23
CA ALA A 64 -15.82 0.96 16.47
C ALA A 64 -16.23 -0.31 17.23
N ALA A 65 -15.46 -0.73 18.23
CA ALA A 65 -15.74 -1.91 19.03
C ALA A 65 -17.09 -1.84 19.79
N ASP A 66 -17.57 -0.63 20.08
CA ASP A 66 -18.87 -0.36 20.71
C ASP A 66 -20.04 -0.38 19.71
N GLY A 67 -19.77 -0.71 18.43
CA GLY A 67 -20.76 -0.73 17.35
C GLY A 67 -21.07 0.63 16.74
N THR A 68 -20.53 1.73 17.26
CA THR A 68 -20.72 3.06 16.68
C THR A 68 -20.03 3.19 15.33
N ARG A 69 -20.57 4.05 14.45
CA ARG A 69 -19.94 4.37 13.17
C ARG A 69 -19.11 5.64 13.30
N ARG A 70 -17.83 5.53 13.01
CA ARG A 70 -16.94 6.69 12.87
C ARG A 70 -16.84 7.05 11.41
N PRO A 71 -17.29 8.23 10.98
CA PRO A 71 -17.18 8.65 9.58
C PRO A 71 -15.72 8.75 9.17
N ALA A 72 -15.45 8.54 7.90
CA ALA A 72 -14.15 8.81 7.30
C ALA A 72 -14.15 10.18 6.64
N LEU A 73 -13.00 10.84 6.61
CA LEU A 73 -12.77 11.97 5.70
C LEU A 73 -12.83 11.46 4.25
N GLU A 74 -13.48 12.20 3.35
CA GLU A 74 -13.60 11.79 1.95
C GLU A 74 -12.22 11.75 1.29
N SER A 75 -11.91 10.63 0.66
CA SER A 75 -10.55 10.28 0.24
C SER A 75 -9.95 11.22 -0.80
N VAL A 76 -10.74 11.66 -1.80
CA VAL A 76 -10.25 12.53 -2.88
C VAL A 76 -10.04 13.95 -2.36
N ALA A 77 -10.95 14.44 -1.52
CA ALA A 77 -10.82 15.75 -0.89
C ALA A 77 -9.60 15.81 0.04
N LEU A 78 -9.41 14.76 0.89
CA LEU A 78 -8.24 14.65 1.76
C LEU A 78 -6.95 14.56 0.95
N LEU A 79 -6.90 13.75 -0.12
CA LEU A 79 -5.72 13.64 -0.98
C LEU A 79 -5.37 14.96 -1.68
N GLY A 80 -6.36 15.75 -2.05
CA GLY A 80 -6.13 17.10 -2.60
C GLY A 80 -5.40 18.00 -1.61
N ALA A 81 -5.83 18.00 -0.35
CA ALA A 81 -5.20 18.77 0.72
C ALA A 81 -3.78 18.24 1.03
N VAL A 82 -3.62 16.93 1.16
CA VAL A 82 -2.33 16.25 1.40
C VAL A 82 -1.35 16.52 0.26
N ALA A 83 -1.80 16.42 -0.99
CA ALA A 83 -0.97 16.68 -2.17
C ALA A 83 -0.46 18.13 -2.23
N ALA A 84 -1.27 19.09 -1.77
CA ALA A 84 -0.90 20.50 -1.69
C ALA A 84 0.01 20.81 -0.49
N ALA A 85 -0.14 20.08 0.62
CA ALA A 85 0.65 20.28 1.84
C ALA A 85 2.03 19.60 1.81
N THR A 86 2.28 18.70 0.83
CA THR A 86 3.53 17.93 0.72
C THR A 86 4.24 18.24 -0.59
N THR A 87 5.57 18.02 -0.64
CA THR A 87 6.39 18.45 -1.81
C THR A 87 7.08 17.30 -2.53
N ARG A 88 7.48 16.25 -1.83
CA ARG A 88 8.35 15.17 -2.34
C ARG A 88 7.69 13.80 -2.33
N ILE A 89 6.98 13.49 -1.26
CA ILE A 89 6.43 12.16 -0.99
C ILE A 89 5.35 11.77 -2.01
N ALA A 90 5.31 10.50 -2.40
CA ALA A 90 4.21 9.98 -3.20
C ALA A 90 2.90 10.01 -2.41
N VAL A 91 1.78 10.32 -3.08
CA VAL A 91 0.45 10.43 -2.46
C VAL A 91 -0.54 9.54 -3.20
N GLY A 92 -1.42 8.86 -2.47
CA GLY A 92 -2.40 7.98 -3.09
C GLY A 92 -3.46 7.45 -2.13
N ALA A 93 -4.36 6.63 -2.65
CA ALA A 93 -5.27 5.84 -1.85
C ALA A 93 -4.83 4.37 -1.86
N LEU A 94 -4.99 3.69 -0.75
CA LEU A 94 -4.78 2.25 -0.64
C LEU A 94 -5.99 1.60 0.02
N VAL A 95 -7.01 1.35 -0.76
CA VAL A 95 -7.20 1.50 -2.21
C VAL A 95 -8.43 2.37 -2.50
N PHE A 96 -8.48 3.06 -3.64
CA PHE A 96 -9.77 3.56 -4.16
C PHE A 96 -10.69 2.38 -4.44
N ARG A 97 -11.93 2.46 -3.98
CA ARG A 97 -12.92 1.42 -4.25
C ARG A 97 -13.55 1.63 -5.63
N ALA A 98 -13.29 0.72 -6.57
CA ALA A 98 -13.82 0.80 -7.93
C ALA A 98 -15.35 0.85 -7.97
N TRP A 99 -16.02 0.32 -6.94
CA TRP A 99 -17.49 0.30 -6.86
C TRP A 99 -18.09 1.65 -6.42
N SER A 100 -17.36 2.44 -5.64
CA SER A 100 -17.89 3.69 -5.04
C SER A 100 -18.06 4.84 -6.03
N ARG A 101 -17.36 4.81 -7.18
CA ARG A 101 -17.40 5.88 -8.18
C ARG A 101 -17.45 5.30 -9.60
N PRO A 102 -18.14 5.95 -10.57
CA PRO A 102 -18.00 5.61 -11.98
C PRO A 102 -16.52 5.65 -12.43
N PRO A 103 -16.06 4.71 -13.29
CA PRO A 103 -14.65 4.64 -13.72
C PRO A 103 -14.09 5.97 -14.25
N GLN A 104 -14.86 6.69 -15.08
CA GLN A 104 -14.44 7.98 -15.64
C GLN A 104 -14.38 9.09 -14.58
N SER A 105 -15.24 9.04 -13.56
CA SER A 105 -15.22 9.98 -12.45
C SER A 105 -13.96 9.78 -11.60
N LEU A 106 -13.62 8.52 -11.26
CA LEU A 106 -12.39 8.19 -10.56
C LEU A 106 -11.15 8.62 -11.36
N ALA A 107 -11.12 8.32 -12.67
CA ALA A 107 -10.01 8.72 -13.53
C ALA A 107 -9.86 10.26 -13.62
N SER A 108 -10.96 11.00 -13.62
CA SER A 108 -10.94 12.47 -13.58
C SER A 108 -10.36 13.01 -12.28
N ALA A 109 -10.75 12.42 -11.13
CA ALA A 109 -10.22 12.80 -9.83
C ALA A 109 -8.70 12.54 -9.76
N VAL A 110 -8.24 11.35 -10.17
CA VAL A 110 -6.82 10.98 -10.23
C VAL A 110 -6.03 11.92 -11.16
N ALA A 111 -6.56 12.25 -12.32
CA ALA A 111 -5.92 13.19 -13.24
C ALA A 111 -5.81 14.61 -12.64
N THR A 112 -6.78 15.04 -11.85
CA THR A 112 -6.72 16.32 -11.13
C THR A 112 -5.64 16.28 -10.05
N LEU A 113 -5.60 15.22 -9.24
CA LEU A 113 -4.54 15.00 -8.25
C LEU A 113 -3.15 15.00 -8.90
N SER A 114 -2.99 14.37 -10.07
CA SER A 114 -1.72 14.34 -10.82
C SER A 114 -1.29 15.72 -11.32
N ARG A 115 -2.21 16.66 -11.51
CA ARG A 115 -1.89 18.07 -11.81
C ARG A 115 -1.48 18.85 -10.57
N ILE A 116 -2.08 18.55 -9.41
CA ILE A 116 -1.72 19.16 -8.12
C ILE A 116 -0.34 18.65 -7.66
N ALA A 117 -0.08 17.35 -7.83
CA ALA A 117 1.16 16.69 -7.40
C ALA A 117 1.83 15.93 -8.57
N PRO A 118 2.45 16.62 -9.53
CA PRO A 118 3.02 15.99 -10.72
C PRO A 118 4.05 14.91 -10.38
N GLY A 119 3.89 13.71 -10.96
CA GLY A 119 4.81 12.58 -10.78
C GLY A 119 4.71 11.86 -9.42
N ARG A 120 3.89 12.36 -8.48
CA ARG A 120 3.78 11.81 -7.13
C ARG A 120 2.53 10.96 -6.88
N VAL A 121 1.56 10.94 -7.78
CA VAL A 121 0.29 10.26 -7.54
C VAL A 121 0.37 8.78 -7.88
N ILE A 122 -0.06 7.93 -6.94
CA ILE A 122 -0.25 6.50 -7.11
C ILE A 122 -1.72 6.17 -6.85
N ALA A 123 -2.43 5.73 -7.89
CA ALA A 123 -3.82 5.32 -7.79
C ALA A 123 -3.92 3.81 -7.55
N ALA A 124 -3.89 3.35 -6.30
CA ALA A 124 -4.21 1.97 -6.04
C ALA A 124 -5.74 1.79 -6.03
N ILE A 125 -6.24 0.82 -6.81
CA ILE A 125 -7.67 0.58 -7.01
C ILE A 125 -7.98 -0.86 -6.60
N GLY A 126 -9.10 -1.07 -5.86
CA GLY A 126 -9.55 -2.37 -5.38
C GLY A 126 -10.99 -2.67 -5.77
N ALA A 127 -11.33 -3.96 -5.85
CA ALA A 127 -12.68 -4.43 -6.16
C ALA A 127 -13.66 -4.30 -4.96
N GLY A 128 -13.15 -3.98 -3.76
CA GLY A 128 -13.89 -4.08 -2.51
C GLY A 128 -14.01 -5.54 -2.03
N ASP A 129 -14.29 -5.71 -0.76
CA ASP A 129 -14.47 -6.98 -0.07
C ASP A 129 -15.85 -7.08 0.59
N SER A 130 -16.10 -8.16 1.33
CA SER A 130 -17.36 -8.35 2.04
C SER A 130 -17.61 -7.31 3.14
N GLU A 131 -16.56 -6.74 3.73
CA GLU A 131 -16.65 -5.72 4.77
C GLU A 131 -17.16 -4.38 4.20
N SER A 132 -16.86 -4.11 2.93
CA SER A 132 -17.34 -2.92 2.20
C SER A 132 -18.85 -2.98 1.88
N ARG A 133 -19.52 -4.12 2.03
CA ARG A 133 -20.94 -4.29 1.68
C ARG A 133 -21.83 -3.35 2.49
N GLU A 134 -21.68 -3.35 3.81
CA GLU A 134 -22.49 -2.51 4.69
C GLU A 134 -22.35 -1.01 4.39
N GLU A 135 -21.11 -0.57 4.15
CA GLU A 135 -20.84 0.81 3.75
C GLU A 135 -21.56 1.17 2.45
N ASN A 136 -21.41 0.33 1.44
CA ASN A 136 -22.00 0.55 0.13
C ASN A 136 -23.55 0.62 0.20
N GLU A 137 -24.15 -0.33 0.90
CA GLU A 137 -25.61 -0.39 1.08
C GLU A 137 -26.14 0.83 1.86
N THR A 138 -25.43 1.25 2.91
CA THR A 138 -25.78 2.43 3.72
C THR A 138 -25.79 3.71 2.88
N PHE A 139 -24.91 3.81 1.91
CA PHE A 139 -24.80 4.99 1.01
C PHE A 139 -25.51 4.80 -0.34
N GLY A 140 -26.33 3.75 -0.48
CA GLY A 140 -27.13 3.51 -1.69
C GLY A 140 -26.30 3.09 -2.91
N LEU A 141 -25.06 2.65 -2.72
CA LEU A 141 -24.15 2.26 -3.81
C LEU A 141 -24.39 0.81 -4.29
N GLY A 142 -25.11 0.01 -3.50
CA GLY A 142 -25.25 -1.42 -3.73
C GLY A 142 -23.95 -2.20 -3.58
N PHE A 143 -24.01 -3.51 -3.82
CA PHE A 143 -22.83 -4.40 -3.74
C PHE A 143 -22.96 -5.51 -4.78
N GLY A 144 -22.30 -5.34 -5.92
CA GLY A 144 -22.36 -6.29 -7.03
C GLY A 144 -21.71 -7.65 -6.74
N THR A 145 -21.95 -8.61 -7.62
CA THR A 145 -21.26 -9.90 -7.67
C THR A 145 -19.74 -9.70 -7.82
N MET A 146 -18.98 -10.73 -7.53
CA MET A 146 -17.52 -10.69 -7.74
C MET A 146 -17.15 -10.34 -9.19
N THR A 147 -17.86 -10.88 -10.17
CA THR A 147 -17.64 -10.60 -11.59
C THR A 147 -17.87 -9.13 -11.90
N GLU A 148 -19.01 -8.57 -11.51
CA GLU A 148 -19.31 -7.14 -11.72
C GLU A 148 -18.30 -6.23 -11.04
N ARG A 149 -17.82 -6.58 -9.85
CA ARG A 149 -16.80 -5.81 -9.13
C ARG A 149 -15.43 -5.88 -9.83
N VAL A 150 -15.05 -7.04 -10.37
CA VAL A 150 -13.83 -7.20 -11.16
C VAL A 150 -13.90 -6.47 -12.50
N ASP A 151 -15.06 -6.49 -13.17
CA ASP A 151 -15.28 -5.72 -14.40
C ASP A 151 -15.16 -4.22 -14.13
N ARG A 152 -15.75 -3.76 -13.03
CA ARG A 152 -15.66 -2.35 -12.61
C ARG A 152 -14.24 -1.95 -12.23
N LEU A 153 -13.51 -2.82 -11.52
CA LEU A 153 -12.08 -2.64 -11.24
C LEU A 153 -11.30 -2.48 -12.54
N THR A 154 -11.47 -3.39 -13.48
CA THR A 154 -10.77 -3.38 -14.78
C THR A 154 -11.04 -2.08 -15.54
N ALA A 155 -12.32 -1.66 -15.60
CA ALA A 155 -12.71 -0.39 -16.23
C ALA A 155 -12.07 0.83 -15.53
N GLY A 156 -12.02 0.83 -14.18
CA GLY A 156 -11.39 1.90 -13.40
C GLY A 156 -9.89 1.99 -13.62
N VAL A 157 -9.20 0.85 -13.63
CA VAL A 157 -7.76 0.76 -13.91
C VAL A 157 -7.45 1.30 -15.31
N ARG A 158 -8.16 0.85 -16.34
CA ARG A 158 -7.96 1.32 -17.72
C ARG A 158 -8.21 2.81 -17.84
N ALA A 159 -9.34 3.30 -17.31
CA ALA A 159 -9.69 4.71 -17.38
C ALA A 159 -8.67 5.62 -16.68
N ALA A 160 -8.11 5.21 -15.54
CA ALA A 160 -7.06 5.97 -14.84
C ALA A 160 -5.75 5.97 -15.64
N ARG A 161 -5.37 4.83 -16.21
CA ARG A 161 -4.15 4.70 -17.03
C ARG A 161 -4.23 5.47 -18.35
N ASP A 162 -5.37 5.50 -19.00
CA ASP A 162 -5.61 6.29 -20.22
C ASP A 162 -5.38 7.80 -19.97
N ARG A 163 -5.41 8.23 -18.71
CA ARG A 163 -5.09 9.59 -18.28
C ARG A 163 -3.65 9.75 -17.74
N GLY A 164 -2.80 8.74 -17.95
CA GLY A 164 -1.39 8.78 -17.58
C GLY A 164 -1.10 8.52 -16.09
N ALA A 165 -2.06 7.98 -15.33
CA ALA A 165 -1.84 7.68 -13.93
C ALA A 165 -0.97 6.42 -13.75
N ARG A 166 -0.12 6.41 -12.71
CA ARG A 166 0.49 5.20 -12.17
C ARG A 166 -0.54 4.47 -11.33
N VAL A 167 -0.89 3.25 -11.73
CA VAL A 167 -1.99 2.50 -11.10
C VAL A 167 -1.49 1.21 -10.49
N TRP A 168 -1.83 0.99 -9.21
CA TRP A 168 -1.74 -0.32 -8.57
C TRP A 168 -3.13 -0.95 -8.44
N VAL A 169 -3.16 -2.26 -8.25
CA VAL A 169 -4.38 -2.99 -7.91
C VAL A 169 -4.20 -3.67 -6.56
N GLY A 170 -5.11 -3.42 -5.62
CA GLY A 170 -5.09 -4.05 -4.30
C GLY A 170 -6.09 -5.19 -4.20
N GLY A 171 -5.66 -6.30 -3.59
CA GLY A 171 -6.48 -7.45 -3.27
C GLY A 171 -5.85 -8.79 -3.61
N GLN A 172 -6.26 -9.82 -2.85
CA GLN A 172 -5.63 -11.15 -2.87
C GLN A 172 -6.38 -12.18 -3.73
N ALA A 173 -7.64 -11.91 -4.09
CA ALA A 173 -8.42 -12.82 -4.92
C ALA A 173 -7.74 -13.04 -6.29
N ARG A 174 -7.74 -14.28 -6.79
CA ARG A 174 -7.08 -14.64 -8.05
C ARG A 174 -7.50 -13.73 -9.21
N ALA A 175 -8.80 -13.47 -9.36
CA ALA A 175 -9.31 -12.60 -10.43
C ALA A 175 -8.78 -11.16 -10.32
N VAL A 176 -8.63 -10.63 -9.09
CA VAL A 176 -8.07 -9.30 -8.84
C VAL A 176 -6.58 -9.26 -9.18
N ARG A 177 -5.81 -10.29 -8.77
CA ARG A 177 -4.39 -10.40 -9.14
C ARG A 177 -4.18 -10.50 -10.66
N GLN A 178 -5.08 -11.17 -11.38
CA GLN A 178 -5.03 -11.22 -12.84
C GLN A 178 -5.26 -9.84 -13.48
N VAL A 179 -6.16 -9.02 -12.92
CA VAL A 179 -6.30 -7.61 -13.36
C VAL A 179 -5.00 -6.85 -13.09
N ALA A 180 -4.40 -7.01 -11.91
CA ALA A 180 -3.11 -6.38 -11.59
C ALA A 180 -2.04 -6.71 -12.62
N ALA A 181 -1.81 -7.99 -12.89
CA ALA A 181 -0.77 -8.46 -13.80
C ALA A 181 -0.94 -7.95 -15.23
N ARG A 182 -2.18 -7.86 -15.72
CA ARG A 182 -2.47 -7.50 -17.11
C ARG A 182 -2.64 -6.00 -17.34
N GLU A 183 -3.22 -5.29 -16.38
CA GLU A 183 -3.71 -3.94 -16.59
C GLU A 183 -2.98 -2.86 -15.77
N ALA A 184 -2.32 -3.22 -14.65
CA ALA A 184 -1.76 -2.25 -13.71
C ALA A 184 -0.23 -2.13 -13.77
N ASP A 185 0.32 -1.17 -13.06
CA ASP A 185 1.76 -0.94 -12.89
C ASP A 185 2.29 -1.58 -11.60
N GLY A 186 1.38 -2.12 -10.76
CA GLY A 186 1.74 -2.83 -9.55
C GLY A 186 0.54 -3.52 -8.88
N TRP A 187 0.86 -4.31 -7.86
CA TRP A 187 -0.10 -5.05 -7.06
C TRP A 187 0.19 -4.88 -5.57
N ASN A 188 -0.86 -4.77 -4.76
CA ASN A 188 -0.76 -4.70 -3.31
C ASN A 188 -1.45 -5.90 -2.64
N SER A 189 -0.75 -6.51 -1.69
CA SER A 189 -1.30 -7.49 -0.75
C SER A 189 -1.33 -6.88 0.65
N TRP A 190 -2.45 -7.02 1.34
CA TRP A 190 -2.63 -6.50 2.69
C TRP A 190 -2.67 -7.62 3.73
N GLY A 191 -1.85 -7.49 4.79
CA GLY A 191 -1.89 -8.36 5.97
C GLY A 191 -1.43 -9.81 5.75
N THR A 192 -0.79 -10.13 4.63
CA THR A 192 -0.20 -11.46 4.41
C THR A 192 1.13 -11.60 5.13
N ASP A 193 1.46 -12.82 5.57
CA ASP A 193 2.80 -13.16 6.04
C ASP A 193 3.82 -13.20 4.87
N PRO A 194 5.14 -13.15 5.14
CA PRO A 194 6.16 -13.09 4.09
C PRO A 194 6.14 -14.28 3.13
N ALA A 195 5.86 -15.49 3.60
CA ALA A 195 5.82 -16.70 2.76
C ALA A 195 4.63 -16.67 1.80
N SER A 196 3.44 -16.34 2.32
CA SER A 196 2.22 -16.15 1.52
C SER A 196 2.36 -15.00 0.52
N PHE A 197 3.01 -13.90 0.93
CA PHE A 197 3.31 -12.78 0.05
C PHE A 197 4.22 -13.22 -1.10
N SER A 198 5.31 -13.93 -0.82
CA SER A 198 6.28 -14.39 -1.83
C SER A 198 5.63 -15.26 -2.90
N ILE A 199 4.77 -16.21 -2.49
CA ILE A 199 4.01 -17.08 -3.41
C ILE A 199 3.11 -16.24 -4.32
N GLN A 200 2.36 -15.29 -3.75
CA GLN A 200 1.43 -14.46 -4.49
C GLN A 200 2.16 -13.49 -5.43
N ALA A 201 3.22 -12.84 -4.96
CA ALA A 201 4.05 -11.92 -5.75
C ALA A 201 4.69 -12.62 -6.94
N SER A 202 5.24 -13.83 -6.73
CA SER A 202 5.80 -14.64 -7.81
C SER A 202 4.76 -15.01 -8.86
N ALA A 203 3.56 -15.41 -8.42
CA ALA A 203 2.46 -15.74 -9.32
C ALA A 203 1.99 -14.54 -10.15
N VAL A 204 1.89 -13.34 -9.53
CA VAL A 204 1.49 -12.12 -10.25
C VAL A 204 2.57 -11.69 -11.24
N ARG A 205 3.85 -11.73 -10.83
CA ARG A 205 4.97 -11.39 -11.73
C ARG A 205 5.08 -12.33 -12.92
N ALA A 206 4.80 -13.61 -12.75
CA ALA A 206 4.82 -14.60 -13.84
C ALA A 206 3.75 -14.32 -14.92
N GLU A 207 2.63 -13.70 -14.55
CA GLU A 207 1.55 -13.32 -15.48
C GLU A 207 1.69 -11.85 -15.96
N CYS A 208 2.65 -11.09 -15.41
CA CYS A 208 2.77 -9.67 -15.68
C CYS A 208 3.33 -9.39 -17.08
N VAL A 209 2.71 -8.44 -17.77
CA VAL A 209 3.12 -8.01 -19.12
C VAL A 209 4.08 -6.81 -19.11
N ARG A 210 4.43 -6.27 -17.93
CA ARG A 210 5.25 -5.06 -17.78
C ARG A 210 6.57 -5.34 -17.07
N ALA A 211 7.67 -4.80 -17.61
CA ALA A 211 9.00 -4.97 -17.04
C ALA A 211 9.18 -4.23 -15.70
N SER A 212 8.47 -3.12 -15.48
CA SER A 212 8.59 -2.27 -14.28
C SER A 212 7.44 -2.46 -13.30
N PHE A 213 6.94 -3.68 -13.15
CA PHE A 213 5.83 -3.99 -12.25
C PHE A 213 6.28 -4.05 -10.78
N GLU A 214 5.53 -3.41 -9.88
CA GLU A 214 5.81 -3.40 -8.45
C GLU A 214 4.88 -4.34 -7.68
N CYS A 215 5.46 -5.16 -6.80
CA CYS A 215 4.73 -5.91 -5.79
C CYS A 215 4.87 -5.21 -4.45
N THR A 216 3.75 -4.84 -3.84
CA THR A 216 3.74 -4.06 -2.62
C THR A 216 3.01 -4.81 -1.51
N TRP A 217 3.54 -4.73 -0.30
CA TRP A 217 2.90 -5.27 0.88
C TRP A 217 2.38 -4.14 1.76
N GLY A 218 1.28 -4.36 2.47
CA GLY A 218 0.78 -3.45 3.49
C GLY A 218 0.32 -4.20 4.73
N GLY A 219 0.46 -3.57 5.90
CA GLY A 219 0.05 -4.19 7.16
C GLY A 219 0.07 -3.26 8.36
N LEU A 220 -0.53 -3.74 9.46
CA LEU A 220 -0.59 -3.02 10.71
C LEU A 220 0.76 -3.05 11.43
N VAL A 221 1.07 -1.95 12.12
CA VAL A 221 2.28 -1.83 12.94
C VAL A 221 1.99 -1.14 14.26
N VAL A 222 2.67 -1.58 15.32
CA VAL A 222 2.80 -0.85 16.59
C VAL A 222 4.27 -0.60 16.83
N LEU A 223 4.68 0.65 16.70
CA LEU A 223 6.04 1.10 16.92
C LEU A 223 6.18 1.69 18.33
N GLY A 224 7.17 1.21 19.08
CA GLY A 224 7.61 1.75 20.34
C GLY A 224 9.03 2.34 20.26
N GLU A 225 9.53 2.87 21.37
CA GLU A 225 10.95 3.26 21.49
C GLU A 225 11.87 2.03 21.43
N ASP A 226 11.38 0.95 22.04
CA ASP A 226 11.99 -0.37 22.05
C ASP A 226 10.90 -1.47 22.00
N ASP A 227 11.32 -2.74 22.01
CA ASP A 227 10.40 -3.87 21.92
C ASP A 227 9.50 -4.00 23.16
N ALA A 228 9.93 -3.54 24.35
CA ALA A 228 9.15 -3.63 25.58
C ALA A 228 8.03 -2.59 25.58
N SER A 229 8.35 -1.35 25.25
CA SER A 229 7.38 -0.26 25.11
C SER A 229 6.37 -0.52 24.00
N ALA A 230 6.83 -1.10 22.87
CA ALA A 230 5.95 -1.49 21.77
C ALA A 230 4.94 -2.56 22.20
N ARG A 231 5.35 -3.59 22.94
CA ARG A 231 4.44 -4.64 23.46
C ARG A 231 3.41 -4.05 24.41
N THR A 232 3.82 -3.23 25.39
CA THR A 232 2.92 -2.55 26.31
C THR A 232 1.90 -1.67 25.55
N LYS A 233 2.37 -0.95 24.54
CA LYS A 233 1.52 -0.13 23.66
C LYS A 233 0.52 -0.99 22.87
N ALA A 234 0.96 -2.11 22.33
CA ALA A 234 0.13 -3.04 21.57
C ALA A 234 -1.00 -3.66 22.42
N GLU A 235 -0.70 -4.07 23.64
CA GLU A 235 -1.69 -4.57 24.60
C GLU A 235 -2.75 -3.51 24.91
N ARG A 236 -2.31 -2.28 25.20
CA ARG A 236 -3.21 -1.14 25.47
C ARG A 236 -4.11 -0.80 24.30
N LEU A 237 -3.61 -0.92 23.05
CA LEU A 237 -4.34 -0.62 21.83
C LEU A 237 -5.20 -1.79 21.33
N GLY A 238 -5.07 -2.98 21.92
CA GLY A 238 -5.75 -4.19 21.44
C GLY A 238 -5.30 -4.59 20.03
N ALA A 239 -3.97 -4.58 19.78
CA ALA A 239 -3.43 -4.90 18.47
C ALA A 239 -3.84 -6.31 18.04
N SER A 240 -4.31 -6.44 16.79
CA SER A 240 -4.77 -7.71 16.23
C SER A 240 -3.61 -8.64 15.87
N ALA A 241 -3.91 -9.94 15.71
CA ALA A 241 -2.95 -10.90 15.18
C ALA A 241 -2.44 -10.46 13.79
N GLY A 242 -1.16 -10.70 13.53
CA GLY A 242 -0.50 -10.27 12.30
C GLY A 242 0.00 -8.82 12.30
N THR A 243 -0.22 -8.06 13.39
CA THR A 243 0.40 -6.74 13.58
C THR A 243 1.91 -6.91 13.84
N ILE A 244 2.75 -6.18 13.12
CA ILE A 244 4.18 -6.10 13.42
C ILE A 244 4.35 -5.21 14.65
N ILE A 245 4.99 -5.73 15.71
CA ILE A 245 5.14 -5.03 17.00
C ILE A 245 6.62 -5.01 17.37
N GLY A 246 7.19 -3.82 17.60
CA GLY A 246 8.57 -3.71 18.03
C GLY A 246 9.09 -2.28 18.06
N GLY A 247 10.34 -2.14 18.53
CA GLY A 247 11.16 -0.95 18.30
C GLY A 247 11.65 -0.88 16.85
N PRO A 248 12.37 0.19 16.47
CA PRO A 248 12.82 0.42 15.10
C PRO A 248 13.57 -0.78 14.50
N ASP A 249 14.48 -1.38 15.24
CA ASP A 249 15.28 -2.53 14.77
C ASP A 249 14.43 -3.78 14.50
N ALA A 250 13.43 -4.05 15.35
CA ALA A 250 12.55 -5.20 15.16
C ALA A 250 11.63 -4.99 13.96
N ILE A 251 11.12 -3.77 13.78
CA ILE A 251 10.33 -3.41 12.60
C ILE A 251 11.17 -3.54 11.33
N ALA A 252 12.41 -2.99 11.32
CA ALA A 252 13.30 -3.08 10.16
C ALA A 252 13.59 -4.54 9.77
N ARG A 253 13.89 -5.41 10.75
CA ARG A 253 14.09 -6.85 10.49
C ARG A 253 12.86 -7.53 9.92
N ALA A 254 11.68 -7.23 10.46
CA ALA A 254 10.42 -7.79 9.93
C ALA A 254 10.15 -7.33 8.48
N LEU A 255 10.44 -6.07 8.17
CA LEU A 255 10.29 -5.52 6.82
C LEU A 255 11.30 -6.11 5.83
N ASP A 256 12.53 -6.39 6.27
CA ASP A 256 13.55 -7.04 5.44
C ASP A 256 13.11 -8.45 4.99
N GLU A 257 12.36 -9.19 5.81
CA GLU A 257 11.74 -10.45 5.39
C GLU A 257 10.78 -10.27 4.20
N TYR A 258 9.99 -9.19 4.18
CA TYR A 258 9.13 -8.86 3.03
C TYR A 258 9.95 -8.40 1.82
N GLY A 259 11.04 -7.67 2.03
CA GLY A 259 11.98 -7.33 0.96
C GLY A 259 12.55 -8.58 0.29
N ARG A 260 13.04 -9.54 1.09
CA ARG A 260 13.51 -10.85 0.58
C ARG A 260 12.39 -11.67 -0.06
N ALA A 261 11.16 -11.52 0.40
CA ALA A 261 9.97 -12.13 -0.21
C ALA A 261 9.55 -11.45 -1.53
N GLY A 262 10.24 -10.38 -1.93
CA GLY A 262 10.05 -9.69 -3.20
C GLY A 262 9.16 -8.47 -3.13
N ALA A 263 8.99 -7.83 -1.97
CA ALA A 263 8.28 -6.56 -1.87
C ALA A 263 9.15 -5.40 -2.37
N ASP A 264 8.62 -4.59 -3.28
CA ASP A 264 9.22 -3.32 -3.71
C ASP A 264 8.83 -2.17 -2.77
N TRP A 265 7.71 -2.32 -2.04
CA TRP A 265 7.20 -1.39 -1.05
C TRP A 265 6.63 -2.12 0.15
N ALA A 266 6.87 -1.56 1.35
CA ALA A 266 6.11 -1.84 2.55
C ALA A 266 5.28 -0.61 2.93
N ILE A 267 3.96 -0.77 3.09
CA ILE A 267 3.06 0.33 3.45
C ILE A 267 2.48 0.04 4.83
N LEU A 268 2.93 0.79 5.81
CA LEU A 268 2.62 0.57 7.21
C LEU A 268 1.38 1.34 7.66
N ALA A 269 0.55 0.71 8.45
CA ALA A 269 -0.59 1.32 9.10
C ALA A 269 -0.39 1.29 10.62
N PRO A 270 0.12 2.37 11.23
CA PRO A 270 0.20 2.46 12.67
C PRO A 270 -1.18 2.33 13.32
N VAL A 271 -1.31 1.46 14.33
CA VAL A 271 -2.57 1.30 15.07
C VAL A 271 -2.97 2.60 15.77
N ASP A 272 -1.99 3.36 16.25
CA ASP A 272 -2.12 4.73 16.78
C ASP A 272 -1.81 5.79 15.71
N SER A 273 -2.43 5.69 14.57
CA SER A 273 -2.14 6.45 13.34
C SER A 273 -2.21 7.99 13.47
N ARG A 274 -2.76 8.52 14.57
CA ARG A 274 -2.91 9.96 14.81
C ARG A 274 -1.64 10.67 15.27
N ASP A 275 -0.64 9.90 15.71
CA ASP A 275 0.61 10.43 16.23
C ASP A 275 1.64 10.64 15.10
N PRO A 276 2.01 11.91 14.79
CA PRO A 276 3.03 12.20 13.77
C PRO A 276 4.41 11.61 14.09
N GLU A 277 4.69 11.32 15.37
CA GLU A 277 5.96 10.72 15.80
C GLU A 277 6.18 9.35 15.16
N ASN A 278 5.12 8.58 14.90
CA ASN A 278 5.24 7.32 14.16
C ASN A 278 5.81 7.54 12.76
N ALA A 279 5.37 8.59 12.05
CA ALA A 279 5.88 8.92 10.72
C ALA A 279 7.36 9.33 10.77
N PHE A 280 7.73 10.13 11.77
CA PHE A 280 9.11 10.57 11.98
C PHE A 280 10.03 9.39 12.25
N ARG A 281 9.68 8.51 13.22
CA ARG A 281 10.49 7.32 13.56
C ARG A 281 10.59 6.32 12.41
N LEU A 282 9.50 6.08 11.70
CA LEU A 282 9.52 5.19 10.53
C LEU A 282 10.45 5.71 9.43
N GLY A 283 10.47 7.01 9.19
CA GLY A 283 11.35 7.62 8.19
C GLY A 283 12.82 7.70 8.60
N ARG A 284 13.12 8.03 9.86
CA ARG A 284 14.48 8.27 10.33
C ARG A 284 15.16 7.07 10.96
N GLU A 285 14.39 6.23 11.67
CA GLU A 285 14.98 5.14 12.44
C GLU A 285 14.80 3.78 11.73
N VAL A 286 13.68 3.55 11.04
CA VAL A 286 13.42 2.27 10.36
C VAL A 286 13.93 2.28 8.93
N LYS A 287 13.59 3.31 8.14
CA LYS A 287 13.96 3.36 6.71
C LYS A 287 15.46 3.41 6.49
N ASP A 288 16.20 4.15 7.32
CA ASP A 288 17.66 4.23 7.20
C ASP A 288 18.34 2.87 7.40
N GLN A 289 17.76 1.99 8.21
CA GLN A 289 18.25 0.63 8.40
C GLN A 289 18.00 -0.26 7.16
N LEU A 290 16.87 -0.09 6.48
CA LEU A 290 16.56 -0.83 5.25
C LEU A 290 17.49 -0.46 4.08
N ALA A 291 18.07 0.73 4.11
CA ALA A 291 19.00 1.22 3.10
C ALA A 291 20.42 0.66 3.26
N THR A 292 20.74 0.12 4.44
CA THR A 292 22.07 -0.38 4.81
C THR A 292 22.19 -1.90 4.86
N ALA A 293 21.10 -2.62 4.73
CA ALA A 293 21.00 -4.08 4.73
C ALA A 293 21.06 -4.67 3.32
#